data_f34a9de5644e0c64c698619ab4ee5bf3
#
_entry.id   f34a9de5644e0c64c698619ab4ee5bf3
#
_cell.length_a   1.000
_cell.length_b   1.000
_cell.length_c   1.000
_cell.angle_alpha   90.00
_cell.angle_beta   90.00
_cell.angle_gamma   90.00
#
_symmetry.space_group_name_H-M   'P 1'
#
loop_
_entity.id
_entity.type
_entity.pdbx_description
1 polymer ?
#
loop_
_entity_poly.entity_id
_entity_poly.type
_entity_poly.pdbx_seq_one_letter_code
_entity_poly.pdbx_strand_id
1 'polypeptide(L)'
;VRRASDPVCLAAYGMDSHNCRRIVLHGRLCNEGDVQEAGFKPYPISLRSMLPRRDECSNLIVATCLSASHIAYGSIRMEPVFLTLGQAAAICADLALQEKCCTQNLPYAAVRERLLAAGQVLDLVGPAAVPNQVV
;
A
#
# COMPACT_ATOMS: atom_id res chain seq x y z
N VAL A 1 3.48 14.35 9.74
CA VAL A 1 3.05 13.24 8.88
C VAL A 1 3.30 11.95 9.62
N ARG A 2 2.25 11.16 9.90
CA ARG A 2 2.40 9.84 10.50
C ARG A 2 3.03 8.92 9.47
N ARG A 3 4.22 8.39 9.74
CA ARG A 3 4.85 7.34 8.93
C ARG A 3 4.29 5.99 9.38
N ALA A 4 4.09 5.05 8.45
CA ALA A 4 3.80 3.68 8.80
C ALA A 4 4.98 3.11 9.61
N SER A 5 4.71 2.45 10.71
CA SER A 5 5.73 1.77 11.53
C SER A 5 6.11 0.39 10.96
N ASP A 6 5.31 -0.09 10.02
CA ASP A 6 5.37 -1.43 9.42
C ASP A 6 5.25 -1.36 7.88
N PRO A 7 6.11 -0.58 7.18
CA PRO A 7 6.02 -0.43 5.72
C PRO A 7 6.30 -1.73 4.99
N VAL A 8 5.50 -2.02 3.96
CA VAL A 8 5.69 -3.19 3.08
C VAL A 8 6.05 -2.80 1.65
N CYS A 9 5.74 -1.56 1.24
CA CYS A 9 6.19 -0.96 -0.02
C CYS A 9 6.01 0.56 0.03
N LEU A 10 6.47 1.24 -1.02
CA LEU A 10 6.18 2.66 -1.27
C LEU A 10 5.19 2.81 -2.41
N ALA A 11 4.31 3.80 -2.31
CA ALA A 11 3.48 4.31 -3.39
C ALA A 11 3.80 5.79 -3.64
N ALA A 12 3.57 6.27 -4.87
CA ALA A 12 3.97 7.61 -5.28
C ALA A 12 2.98 8.31 -6.24
N TYR A 13 1.80 7.76 -6.42
CA TYR A 13 0.80 8.36 -7.30
C TYR A 13 0.03 9.48 -6.58
N GLY A 14 -0.41 10.49 -7.32
CA GLY A 14 -1.33 11.51 -6.81
C GLY A 14 -2.66 10.92 -6.33
N MET A 15 -3.39 11.63 -5.49
CA MET A 15 -4.76 11.23 -5.16
C MET A 15 -5.66 11.59 -6.34
N ASP A 16 -6.21 10.57 -6.99
CA ASP A 16 -7.09 10.68 -8.14
C ASP A 16 -8.32 9.80 -7.94
N SER A 17 -9.48 10.43 -7.98
CA SER A 17 -10.77 9.74 -7.87
C SER A 17 -11.72 10.32 -8.89
N HIS A 18 -12.29 9.46 -9.75
CA HIS A 18 -13.31 9.85 -10.68
C HIS A 18 -14.62 10.20 -9.97
N ASN A 19 -15.40 11.10 -10.57
CA ASN A 19 -16.70 11.48 -10.02
C ASN A 19 -17.67 10.27 -9.95
N CYS A 20 -18.37 10.16 -8.84
CA CYS A 20 -19.42 9.16 -8.64
C CYS A 20 -20.66 9.50 -9.46
N ARG A 21 -21.00 10.78 -9.52
CA ARG A 21 -22.14 11.31 -10.28
C ARG A 21 -21.98 12.80 -10.56
N ARG A 22 -22.81 13.31 -11.47
CA ARG A 22 -22.97 14.73 -11.72
C ARG A 22 -24.24 15.23 -11.07
N ILE A 23 -24.13 16.33 -10.34
CA ILE A 23 -25.23 16.96 -9.61
C ILE A 23 -25.33 18.44 -9.97
N VAL A 24 -26.50 19.01 -9.80
CA VAL A 24 -26.71 20.46 -9.97
C VAL A 24 -26.77 21.09 -8.58
N LEU A 25 -25.81 21.95 -8.25
CA LEU A 25 -25.77 22.73 -7.03
C LEU A 25 -25.82 24.21 -7.40
N HIS A 26 -26.80 24.93 -6.85
CA HIS A 26 -26.99 26.37 -7.11
C HIS A 26 -27.01 26.74 -8.60
N GLY A 27 -27.65 25.89 -9.42
CA GLY A 27 -27.76 26.10 -10.87
C GLY A 27 -26.49 25.81 -11.67
N ARG A 28 -25.45 25.25 -11.05
CA ARG A 28 -24.20 24.84 -11.70
C ARG A 28 -24.02 23.34 -11.66
N LEU A 29 -23.50 22.79 -12.76
CA LEU A 29 -23.12 21.38 -12.83
C LEU A 29 -21.85 21.16 -12.00
N CYS A 30 -21.91 20.21 -11.06
CA CYS A 30 -20.79 19.82 -10.21
C CYS A 30 -20.56 18.32 -10.29
N ASN A 31 -19.31 17.90 -10.26
CA ASN A 31 -18.93 16.49 -10.09
C ASN A 31 -18.85 16.16 -8.60
N GLU A 32 -19.56 15.14 -8.17
CA GLU A 32 -19.49 14.65 -6.79
C GLU A 32 -18.41 13.57 -6.69
N GLY A 33 -17.53 13.67 -5.71
CA GLY A 33 -16.49 12.68 -5.44
C GLY A 33 -15.24 12.80 -6.34
N ASP A 34 -15.12 13.85 -7.11
CA ASP A 34 -13.94 14.16 -7.90
C ASP A 34 -12.84 14.70 -6.99
N VAL A 35 -11.71 13.99 -6.92
CA VAL A 35 -10.53 14.38 -6.15
C VAL A 35 -9.32 14.26 -7.07
N GLN A 36 -8.60 15.35 -7.26
CA GLN A 36 -7.40 15.39 -8.08
C GLN A 36 -6.32 16.21 -7.38
N GLU A 37 -5.46 15.53 -6.66
CA GLU A 37 -4.35 16.13 -5.93
C GLU A 37 -3.03 15.48 -6.36
N ALA A 38 -2.09 16.30 -6.80
CA ALA A 38 -0.79 15.88 -7.30
C ALA A 38 0.36 16.35 -6.40
N GLY A 39 1.59 15.95 -6.72
CA GLY A 39 2.79 16.46 -6.07
C GLY A 39 3.15 15.78 -4.75
N PHE A 40 2.60 14.61 -4.47
CA PHE A 40 2.98 13.83 -3.30
C PHE A 40 4.37 13.20 -3.48
N LYS A 41 5.15 13.25 -2.40
CA LYS A 41 6.35 12.42 -2.30
C LYS A 41 5.95 10.97 -2.08
N PRO A 42 6.77 9.99 -2.51
CA PRO A 42 6.53 8.60 -2.18
C PRO A 42 6.24 8.41 -0.68
N TYR A 43 5.32 7.55 -0.36
CA TYR A 43 4.88 7.28 1.00
C TYR A 43 4.76 5.78 1.26
N PRO A 44 5.01 5.32 2.50
CA PRO A 44 4.96 3.91 2.85
C PRO A 44 3.53 3.42 3.04
N ILE A 45 3.25 2.19 2.60
CA ILE A 45 2.02 1.45 2.89
C ILE A 45 2.28 0.49 4.05
N SER A 46 1.41 0.48 5.04
CA SER A 46 1.49 -0.34 6.24
C SER A 46 1.05 -1.79 5.97
N LEU A 47 1.75 -2.76 6.56
CA LEU A 47 1.33 -4.17 6.56
C LEU A 47 -0.10 -4.33 7.08
N ARG A 48 -0.45 -3.59 8.13
CA ARG A 48 -1.80 -3.65 8.74
C ARG A 48 -2.93 -3.28 7.80
N SER A 49 -2.66 -2.49 6.75
CA SER A 49 -3.67 -2.19 5.74
C SER A 49 -4.06 -3.42 4.92
N MET A 50 -3.22 -4.44 4.87
CA MET A 50 -3.42 -5.68 4.11
C MET A 50 -4.07 -6.80 4.94
N LEU A 51 -4.21 -6.60 6.24
CA LEU A 51 -4.66 -7.62 7.18
C LEU A 51 -6.07 -7.30 7.70
N PRO A 52 -7.01 -8.28 7.68
CA PRO A 52 -8.26 -8.13 8.39
C PRO A 52 -8.03 -8.14 9.91
N ARG A 53 -9.07 -7.84 10.66
CA ARG A 53 -9.03 -8.02 12.10
C ARG A 53 -8.90 -9.51 12.43
N ARG A 54 -8.12 -9.81 13.47
CA ARG A 54 -7.83 -11.19 13.86
C ARG A 54 -9.08 -11.99 14.23
N ASP A 55 -10.06 -11.33 14.84
CA ASP A 55 -11.35 -11.92 15.23
C ASP A 55 -12.25 -12.21 14.02
N GLU A 56 -11.98 -11.62 12.86
CA GLU A 56 -12.72 -11.84 11.62
C GLU A 56 -12.04 -12.90 10.74
N CYS A 57 -10.72 -12.82 10.56
CA CYS A 57 -9.96 -13.78 9.76
C CYS A 57 -8.48 -13.77 10.13
N SER A 58 -7.92 -14.92 10.49
CA SER A 58 -6.54 -15.04 10.97
C SER A 58 -5.51 -15.47 9.92
N ASN A 59 -5.95 -15.82 8.70
CA ASN A 59 -5.10 -16.37 7.63
C ASN A 59 -5.32 -15.72 6.26
N LEU A 60 -5.78 -14.48 6.23
CA LEU A 60 -6.01 -13.72 5.01
C LEU A 60 -5.04 -12.53 4.93
N ILE A 61 -4.50 -12.30 3.73
CA ILE A 61 -3.73 -11.11 3.37
C ILE A 61 -4.31 -10.56 2.07
N VAL A 62 -4.60 -9.26 2.03
CA VAL A 62 -5.29 -8.61 0.92
C VAL A 62 -4.37 -7.60 0.25
N ALA A 63 -3.98 -7.85 -1.00
CA ALA A 63 -3.04 -7.00 -1.73
C ALA A 63 -3.72 -5.87 -2.53
N THR A 64 -4.96 -6.06 -2.98
CA THR A 64 -5.65 -5.10 -3.88
C THR A 64 -6.72 -4.29 -3.19
N CYS A 65 -7.66 -4.92 -2.50
CA CYS A 65 -8.73 -4.25 -1.75
C CYS A 65 -8.33 -4.07 -0.27
N LEU A 66 -7.15 -3.50 -0.05
CA LEU A 66 -6.61 -3.24 1.27
C LEU A 66 -7.41 -2.15 2.01
N SER A 67 -7.26 -2.09 3.33
CA SER A 67 -7.93 -1.10 4.17
C SER A 67 -7.35 0.29 3.95
N ALA A 68 -8.12 1.15 3.31
CA ALA A 68 -7.75 2.54 3.03
C ALA A 68 -9.00 3.43 2.99
N SER A 69 -8.85 4.72 3.28
CA SER A 69 -9.91 5.68 2.99
C SER A 69 -10.11 5.84 1.48
N HIS A 70 -11.27 6.32 1.07
CA HIS A 70 -11.55 6.59 -0.35
C HIS A 70 -10.46 7.45 -1.02
N ILE A 71 -10.04 8.52 -0.35
CA ILE A 71 -9.00 9.43 -0.85
C ILE A 71 -7.64 8.71 -0.93
N ALA A 72 -7.24 7.98 0.11
CA ALA A 72 -5.98 7.23 0.11
C ALA A 72 -5.96 6.14 -0.96
N TYR A 73 -7.08 5.44 -1.15
CA TYR A 73 -7.20 4.41 -2.17
C TYR A 73 -7.05 4.98 -3.58
N GLY A 74 -7.49 6.20 -3.84
CA GLY A 74 -7.29 6.93 -5.09
C GLY A 74 -5.81 7.04 -5.50
N SER A 75 -4.90 7.03 -4.54
CA SER A 75 -3.44 7.01 -4.76
C SER A 75 -2.86 5.59 -4.77
N ILE A 76 -3.35 4.69 -3.92
CA ILE A 76 -2.79 3.33 -3.76
C ILE A 76 -3.16 2.40 -4.91
N ARG A 77 -4.32 2.59 -5.53
CA ARG A 77 -4.97 1.69 -6.51
C ARG A 77 -4.22 1.42 -7.81
N MET A 78 -2.99 1.84 -7.94
CA MET A 78 -2.19 1.64 -9.15
C MET A 78 -1.65 0.21 -9.25
N GLU A 79 -1.70 -0.37 -10.43
CA GLU A 79 -1.27 -1.74 -10.70
C GLU A 79 0.17 -2.02 -10.23
N PRO A 80 1.17 -1.15 -10.45
CA PRO A 80 2.52 -1.39 -9.95
C PRO A 80 2.57 -1.50 -8.42
N VAL A 81 1.71 -0.75 -7.71
CA VAL A 81 1.60 -0.84 -6.25
C VAL A 81 1.00 -2.19 -5.85
N PHE A 82 -0.05 -2.65 -6.55
CA PHE A 82 -0.66 -3.95 -6.30
C PHE A 82 0.29 -5.12 -6.56
N LEU A 83 1.13 -5.03 -7.59
CA LEU A 83 2.18 -6.03 -7.84
C LEU A 83 3.17 -6.11 -6.68
N THR A 84 3.60 -4.95 -6.19
CA THR A 84 4.52 -4.85 -5.05
C THR A 84 3.88 -5.36 -3.75
N LEU A 85 2.60 -5.04 -3.51
CA LEU A 85 1.83 -5.56 -2.39
C LEU A 85 1.59 -7.07 -2.51
N GLY A 86 1.41 -7.59 -3.73
CA GLY A 86 1.31 -9.03 -4.00
C GLY A 86 2.57 -9.78 -3.60
N GLN A 87 3.75 -9.26 -3.94
CA GLN A 87 5.02 -9.81 -3.49
C GLN A 87 5.14 -9.78 -1.96
N ALA A 88 4.77 -8.67 -1.33
CA ALA A 88 4.77 -8.55 0.12
C ALA A 88 3.81 -9.55 0.78
N ALA A 89 2.61 -9.72 0.20
CA ALA A 89 1.64 -10.70 0.68
C ALA A 89 2.18 -12.14 0.63
N ALA A 90 2.85 -12.51 -0.46
CA ALA A 90 3.45 -13.83 -0.61
C ALA A 90 4.56 -14.08 0.45
N ILE A 91 5.43 -13.10 0.67
CA ILE A 91 6.48 -13.16 1.70
C ILE A 91 5.87 -13.31 3.11
N CYS A 92 4.83 -12.54 3.40
CA CYS A 92 4.13 -12.64 4.68
C CYS A 92 3.42 -13.98 4.87
N ALA A 93 2.80 -14.52 3.82
CA ALA A 93 2.13 -15.81 3.86
C ALA A 93 3.13 -16.96 4.10
N ASP A 94 4.26 -16.96 3.38
CA ASP A 94 5.33 -17.94 3.57
C ASP A 94 5.88 -17.89 5.00
N LEU A 95 6.16 -16.70 5.51
CA LEU A 95 6.65 -16.52 6.87
C LEU A 95 5.62 -16.97 7.92
N ALA A 96 4.33 -16.69 7.72
CA ALA A 96 3.28 -17.13 8.62
C ALA A 96 3.17 -18.67 8.70
N LEU A 97 3.37 -19.34 7.58
CA LEU A 97 3.42 -20.80 7.51
C LEU A 97 4.64 -21.37 8.25
N GLN A 98 5.81 -20.78 8.07
CA GLN A 98 7.05 -21.20 8.74
C GLN A 98 6.97 -20.99 10.25
N GLU A 99 6.50 -19.83 10.68
CA GLU A 99 6.32 -19.47 12.09
C GLU A 99 5.07 -20.11 12.73
N LYS A 100 4.24 -20.78 11.94
CA LYS A 100 2.97 -21.40 12.38
C LYS A 100 2.09 -20.40 13.16
N CYS A 101 2.00 -19.18 12.68
CA CYS A 101 1.26 -18.11 13.36
C CYS A 101 0.19 -17.48 12.46
N CYS A 102 -0.74 -16.74 13.07
CA CYS A 102 -1.68 -15.91 12.34
C CYS A 102 -0.95 -14.77 11.64
N THR A 103 -1.48 -14.30 10.51
CA THR A 103 -0.89 -13.21 9.72
C THR A 103 -0.71 -11.92 10.52
N GLN A 104 -1.59 -11.66 11.50
CA GLN A 104 -1.53 -10.50 12.39
C GLN A 104 -0.43 -10.61 13.47
N ASN A 105 0.12 -11.80 13.68
CA ASN A 105 1.16 -12.06 14.69
C ASN A 105 2.57 -12.12 14.07
N LEU A 106 2.70 -11.84 12.77
CA LEU A 106 4.00 -11.82 12.11
C LEU A 106 4.95 -10.82 12.78
N PRO A 107 6.17 -11.23 13.15
CA PRO A 107 7.18 -10.32 13.65
C PRO A 107 7.65 -9.42 12.51
N TYR A 108 7.28 -8.14 12.55
CA TYR A 108 7.56 -7.21 11.46
C TYR A 108 9.06 -7.13 11.11
N ALA A 109 9.96 -7.31 12.08
CA ALA A 109 11.40 -7.32 11.81
C ALA A 109 11.78 -8.41 10.79
N ALA A 110 11.23 -9.62 10.92
CA ALA A 110 11.46 -10.72 9.98
C ALA A 110 10.79 -10.45 8.61
N VAL A 111 9.59 -9.87 8.62
CA VAL A 111 8.93 -9.44 7.37
C VAL A 111 9.80 -8.42 6.64
N ARG A 112 10.27 -7.38 7.35
CA ARG A 112 11.11 -6.32 6.79
C ARG A 112 12.42 -6.88 6.19
N GLU A 113 13.08 -7.77 6.88
CA GLU A 113 14.31 -8.42 6.41
C GLU A 113 14.09 -9.14 5.07
N ARG A 114 13.04 -9.95 4.98
CA ARG A 114 12.70 -10.67 3.74
C ARG A 114 12.27 -9.75 2.61
N LEU A 115 11.52 -8.71 2.90
CA LEU A 115 11.14 -7.72 1.89
C LEU A 115 12.36 -7.02 1.30
N LEU A 116 13.31 -6.62 2.14
CA LEU A 116 14.57 -6.00 1.69
C LEU A 116 15.43 -6.98 0.89
N ALA A 117 15.55 -8.24 1.34
CA ALA A 117 16.27 -9.29 0.61
C ALA A 117 15.64 -9.58 -0.76
N ALA A 118 14.33 -9.39 -0.90
CA ALA A 118 13.61 -9.49 -2.17
C ALA A 118 13.65 -8.21 -3.03
N GLY A 119 14.43 -7.19 -2.62
CA GLY A 119 14.62 -5.94 -3.37
C GLY A 119 13.51 -4.91 -3.19
N GLN A 120 12.61 -5.07 -2.21
CA GLN A 120 11.58 -4.10 -1.91
C GLN A 120 12.17 -2.80 -1.33
N VAL A 121 11.63 -1.66 -1.76
CA VAL A 121 11.97 -0.34 -1.22
C VAL A 121 10.94 0.03 -0.15
N LEU A 122 11.37 0.13 1.09
CA LEU A 122 10.49 0.39 2.24
C LEU A 122 10.62 1.80 2.81
N ASP A 123 11.76 2.46 2.56
CA ASP A 123 12.08 3.77 3.08
C ASP A 123 12.54 4.68 1.95
N LEU A 124 12.20 5.97 2.05
CA LEU A 124 12.81 7.01 1.27
C LEU A 124 14.23 7.26 1.83
N VAL A 125 15.18 6.47 1.40
CA VAL A 125 16.59 6.85 1.55
C VAL A 125 16.83 7.97 0.54
N GLY A 126 17.40 9.12 0.97
CA GLY A 126 17.84 10.18 0.05
C GLY A 126 18.68 9.58 -1.08
N PRO A 127 18.98 10.30 -2.17
CA PRO A 127 19.43 9.72 -3.43
C PRO A 127 20.70 8.87 -3.25
N ALA A 128 20.49 7.61 -2.90
CA ALA A 128 21.52 6.59 -3.07
C ALA A 128 21.49 6.24 -4.56
N ALA A 129 22.60 6.46 -5.21
CA ALA A 129 22.82 6.17 -6.61
C ALA A 129 22.24 4.79 -6.96
N VAL A 130 21.27 4.77 -7.84
CA VAL A 130 20.85 3.55 -8.54
C VAL A 130 22.06 3.12 -9.35
N PRO A 131 22.67 1.95 -9.13
CA PRO A 131 23.69 1.46 -10.03
C PRO A 131 23.04 1.29 -11.40
N ASN A 132 23.51 2.04 -12.39
CA ASN A 132 23.17 1.81 -13.78
C ASN A 132 23.59 0.38 -14.14
N GLN A 133 22.66 -0.56 -14.07
CA GLN A 133 22.75 -1.79 -14.82
C GLN A 133 21.94 -1.60 -16.10
N VAL A 134 22.61 -1.04 -17.10
CA VAL A 134 22.21 -1.16 -18.48
C VAL A 134 22.62 -2.55 -18.93
N VAL A 135 21.66 -3.38 -19.30
CA VAL A 135 21.87 -4.53 -20.17
C VAL A 135 21.44 -4.13 -21.57
#